data_5f00cb0a73c5db59d73ebaad66d24836
#
_entry.id   5f00cb0a73c5db59d73ebaad66d24836
#
_cell.length_a   1.000
_cell.length_b   1.000
_cell.length_c   1.000
_cell.angle_alpha   90.00
_cell.angle_beta   90.00
_cell.angle_gamma   90.00
#
_symmetry.space_group_name_H-M   'P 1'
#
loop_
_entity.id
_entity.type
_entity.pdbx_description
1 polymer ?
#
loop_
_entity_poly.entity_id
_entity_poly.type
_entity_poly.pdbx_seq_one_letter_code
_entity_poly.pdbx_strand_id
1 'polypeptide(L)'
;LHPTCLTDERNQDEIKRAHAAFSEIFDAAISMGGTITGEHGVGLAKKKYLPRLVGESGIRVMRGIKNAFDPKGILNPGGELGLDSTAALPDAVRPRPTSGR
;
A
#
# COMPACT_ATOMS: atom_id res chain seq x y z
N LEU A 1 2.75 -17.93 9.21
CA LEU A 1 1.47 -18.50 8.76
C LEU A 1 1.10 -17.89 7.42
N HIS A 2 0.56 -18.70 6.52
CA HIS A 2 0.11 -18.29 5.20
C HIS A 2 -1.35 -18.72 5.00
N PRO A 3 -2.32 -18.02 5.62
CA PRO A 3 -3.71 -18.40 5.52
C PRO A 3 -4.26 -18.14 4.12
N THR A 4 -4.99 -19.11 3.60
CA THR A 4 -5.71 -19.01 2.32
C THR A 4 -7.18 -19.23 2.57
N CYS A 5 -8.03 -18.39 2.01
CA CYS A 5 -9.47 -18.52 2.07
C CYS A 5 -10.00 -18.86 0.67
N LEU A 6 -10.69 -19.97 0.57
CA LEU A 6 -11.39 -20.37 -0.66
C LEU A 6 -12.83 -19.87 -0.60
N THR A 7 -13.26 -19.15 -1.63
CA THR A 7 -14.61 -18.60 -1.75
C THR A 7 -15.14 -18.79 -3.16
N ASP A 8 -16.47 -18.91 -3.31
CA ASP A 8 -17.11 -18.79 -4.61
C ASP A 8 -17.26 -17.29 -4.94
N GLU A 9 -16.52 -16.82 -5.95
CA GLU A 9 -16.55 -15.41 -6.38
C GLU A 9 -17.92 -14.93 -6.86
N ARG A 10 -18.83 -15.85 -7.17
CA ARG A 10 -20.22 -15.56 -7.54
C ARG A 10 -21.11 -15.29 -6.33
N ASN A 11 -20.68 -15.73 -5.13
CA ASN A 11 -21.42 -15.56 -3.88
C ASN A 11 -20.94 -14.31 -3.13
N GLN A 12 -21.68 -13.20 -3.30
CA GLN A 12 -21.32 -11.91 -2.70
C GLN A 12 -21.29 -11.94 -1.15
N ASP A 13 -22.08 -12.79 -0.52
CA ASP A 13 -22.09 -12.91 0.95
C ASP A 13 -20.85 -13.67 1.46
N GLU A 14 -20.39 -14.67 0.72
CA GLU A 14 -19.11 -15.33 1.02
C GLU A 14 -17.94 -14.37 0.88
N ILE A 15 -17.90 -13.59 -0.20
CA ILE A 15 -16.88 -12.58 -0.43
C ILE A 15 -16.84 -11.57 0.72
N LYS A 16 -17.99 -11.06 1.17
CA LYS A 16 -18.06 -10.13 2.31
C LYS A 16 -17.52 -10.75 3.59
N ARG A 17 -17.90 -12.01 3.89
CA ARG A 17 -17.41 -12.73 5.08
C ARG A 17 -15.90 -12.96 4.99
N ALA A 18 -15.38 -13.36 3.83
CA ALA A 18 -13.94 -13.54 3.61
C ALA A 18 -13.18 -12.22 3.82
N HIS A 19 -13.68 -11.11 3.28
CA HIS A 19 -13.08 -9.79 3.51
C HIS A 19 -13.06 -9.39 4.99
N ALA A 20 -14.14 -9.67 5.74
CA ALA A 20 -14.19 -9.42 7.17
C ALA A 20 -13.16 -10.27 7.92
N ALA A 21 -13.10 -11.57 7.63
CA ALA A 21 -12.14 -12.49 8.24
C ALA A 21 -10.68 -12.07 7.95
N PHE A 22 -10.36 -11.70 6.71
CA PHE A 22 -9.02 -11.19 6.39
C PHE A 22 -8.70 -9.88 7.12
N SER A 23 -9.68 -8.99 7.32
CA SER A 23 -9.47 -7.77 8.10
C SER A 23 -9.05 -8.11 9.53
N GLU A 24 -9.74 -9.04 10.18
CA GLU A 24 -9.41 -9.48 11.53
C GLU A 24 -8.05 -10.18 11.61
N ILE A 25 -7.71 -11.02 10.61
CA ILE A 25 -6.40 -11.68 10.51
C ILE A 25 -5.28 -10.65 10.39
N PHE A 26 -5.44 -9.62 9.55
CA PHE A 26 -4.43 -8.57 9.38
C PHE A 26 -4.27 -7.74 10.65
N ASP A 27 -5.37 -7.43 11.33
CA ASP A 27 -5.34 -6.70 12.60
C ASP A 27 -4.61 -7.51 13.68
N ALA A 28 -4.89 -8.80 13.78
CA ALA A 28 -4.20 -9.69 14.70
C ALA A 28 -2.71 -9.81 14.35
N ALA A 29 -2.37 -9.98 13.07
CA ALA A 29 -0.97 -10.06 12.63
C ALA A 29 -0.18 -8.80 12.99
N ILE A 30 -0.74 -7.60 12.72
CA ILE A 30 -0.10 -6.33 13.05
C ILE A 30 0.05 -6.18 14.57
N SER A 31 -0.97 -6.53 15.36
CA SER A 31 -0.92 -6.42 16.81
C SER A 31 0.14 -7.30 17.46
N MET A 32 0.48 -8.42 16.81
CA MET A 32 1.55 -9.33 17.23
C MET A 32 2.93 -8.96 16.67
N GLY A 33 3.08 -7.81 16.01
CA GLY A 33 4.34 -7.40 15.37
C GLY A 33 4.65 -8.14 14.07
N GLY A 34 3.66 -8.80 13.48
CA GLY A 34 3.76 -9.47 12.18
C GLY A 34 3.52 -8.54 11.00
N THR A 35 3.34 -9.13 9.82
CA THR A 35 3.10 -8.41 8.56
C THR A 35 1.82 -8.89 7.88
N ILE A 36 1.30 -8.07 6.96
CA ILE A 36 0.10 -8.39 6.16
C ILE A 36 0.43 -9.12 4.85
N THR A 37 1.70 -9.33 4.55
CA THR A 37 2.14 -10.00 3.33
C THR A 37 3.40 -10.81 3.60
N GLY A 38 3.43 -12.06 3.14
CA GLY A 38 4.62 -12.91 3.19
C GLY A 38 5.49 -12.70 1.95
N GLU A 39 4.96 -13.00 0.77
CA GLU A 39 5.70 -13.03 -0.50
C GLU A 39 5.00 -12.28 -1.64
N HIS A 40 3.67 -12.17 -1.64
CA HIS A 40 2.89 -11.62 -2.75
C HIS A 40 2.86 -10.09 -2.83
N GLY A 41 3.39 -9.41 -1.83
CA GLY A 41 3.28 -7.95 -1.73
C GLY A 41 1.90 -7.49 -1.27
N VAL A 42 1.68 -6.18 -1.30
CA VAL A 42 0.46 -5.55 -0.80
C VAL A 42 -0.61 -5.47 -1.89
N GLY A 43 -0.24 -5.03 -3.08
CA GLY A 43 -1.16 -4.81 -4.19
C GLY A 43 -2.33 -3.89 -3.83
N LEU A 44 -3.40 -3.95 -4.60
CA LEU A 44 -4.61 -3.16 -4.34
C LEU A 44 -5.42 -3.74 -3.17
N ALA A 45 -5.44 -5.06 -3.03
CA ALA A 45 -6.28 -5.75 -2.03
C ALA A 45 -5.92 -5.40 -0.58
N LYS A 46 -4.63 -5.22 -0.29
CA LYS A 46 -4.11 -4.95 1.06
C LYS A 46 -3.71 -3.49 1.29
N LYS A 47 -3.85 -2.63 0.28
CA LYS A 47 -3.44 -1.22 0.29
C LYS A 47 -3.96 -0.45 1.50
N LYS A 48 -5.22 -0.63 1.87
CA LYS A 48 -5.85 0.05 3.02
C LYS A 48 -5.21 -0.28 4.38
N TYR A 49 -4.49 -1.41 4.47
CA TYR A 49 -3.82 -1.83 5.70
C TYR A 49 -2.37 -1.35 5.80
N LEU A 50 -1.77 -0.95 4.67
CA LEU A 50 -0.37 -0.56 4.62
C LEU A 50 0.00 0.58 5.58
N PRO A 51 -0.79 1.67 5.73
CA PRO A 51 -0.50 2.73 6.70
C PRO A 51 -0.46 2.25 8.15
N ARG A 52 -1.25 1.23 8.51
CA ARG A 52 -1.26 0.65 9.86
C ARG A 52 -0.01 -0.19 10.12
N LEU A 53 0.56 -0.79 9.08
CA LEU A 53 1.77 -1.61 9.17
C LEU A 53 3.03 -0.74 9.25
N VAL A 54 3.19 0.24 8.36
CA VAL A 54 4.43 1.01 8.19
C VAL A 54 4.36 2.43 8.77
N GLY A 55 3.19 2.89 9.17
CA GLY A 55 2.96 4.24 9.69
C GLY A 55 3.09 5.33 8.62
N GLU A 56 2.74 6.55 9.00
CA GLU A 56 2.79 7.74 8.14
C GLU A 56 4.20 8.01 7.58
N SER A 57 5.22 7.82 8.41
CA SER A 57 6.61 8.05 8.01
C SER A 57 7.06 7.04 6.98
N GLY A 58 6.69 5.76 7.14
CA GLY A 58 6.94 4.73 6.15
C GLY A 58 6.27 5.04 4.81
N ILE A 59 5.00 5.43 4.83
CA ILE A 59 4.29 5.84 3.62
C ILE A 59 4.99 7.02 2.92
N ARG A 60 5.46 8.04 3.66
CA ARG A 60 6.18 9.17 3.07
C ARG A 60 7.48 8.73 2.38
N VAL A 61 8.25 7.85 3.00
CA VAL A 61 9.48 7.30 2.41
C VAL A 61 9.18 6.51 1.14
N MET A 62 8.21 5.61 1.18
CA MET A 62 7.79 4.82 0.02
C MET A 62 7.33 5.70 -1.14
N ARG A 63 6.56 6.76 -0.86
CA ARG A 63 6.18 7.77 -1.85
C ARG A 63 7.38 8.50 -2.43
N GLY A 64 8.34 8.90 -1.59
CA GLY A 64 9.58 9.53 -2.04
C GLY A 64 10.33 8.67 -3.04
N ILE A 65 10.48 7.37 -2.75
CA ILE A 65 11.11 6.40 -3.65
C ILE A 65 10.32 6.28 -4.96
N LYS A 66 9.01 6.11 -4.88
CA LYS A 66 8.14 6.01 -6.06
C LYS A 66 8.29 7.25 -6.95
N ASN A 67 8.24 8.45 -6.37
CA ASN A 67 8.35 9.70 -7.11
C ASN A 67 9.74 9.93 -7.72
N ALA A 68 10.80 9.42 -7.08
CA ALA A 68 12.15 9.49 -7.65
C ALA A 68 12.29 8.68 -8.94
N PHE A 69 11.65 7.49 -9.00
CA PHE A 69 11.69 6.63 -10.18
C PHE A 69 10.59 6.93 -11.20
N ASP A 70 9.47 7.46 -10.76
CA ASP A 70 8.31 7.73 -11.61
C ASP A 70 7.71 9.11 -11.32
N PRO A 71 8.43 10.19 -11.63
CA PRO A 71 7.99 11.55 -11.32
C PRO A 71 6.72 11.96 -12.06
N LYS A 72 6.36 11.25 -13.13
CA LYS A 72 5.13 11.50 -13.90
C LYS A 72 3.94 10.66 -13.45
N GLY A 73 4.16 9.68 -12.56
CA GLY A 73 3.11 8.80 -12.06
C GLY A 73 2.46 7.90 -13.11
N ILE A 74 3.20 7.55 -14.18
CA ILE A 74 2.68 6.74 -15.29
C ILE A 74 2.88 5.23 -15.12
N LEU A 75 3.79 4.83 -14.22
CA LEU A 75 4.05 3.42 -13.94
C LEU A 75 3.10 2.93 -12.85
N ASN A 76 2.26 1.96 -13.19
CA ASN A 76 1.26 1.37 -12.29
C ASN A 76 0.44 2.44 -11.56
N PRO A 77 -0.31 3.29 -12.26
CA PRO A 77 -1.10 4.36 -11.65
C PRO A 77 -2.17 3.76 -10.72
N GLY A 78 -2.32 4.35 -9.54
CA GLY A 78 -3.25 3.85 -8.51
C GLY A 78 -2.78 2.59 -7.79
N GLY A 79 -1.57 2.11 -8.03
CA GLY A 79 -0.98 0.93 -7.38
C GLY A 79 -0.89 1.04 -5.85
N GLU A 80 -0.05 0.19 -5.23
CA GLU A 80 0.01 -0.05 -3.78
C GLU A 80 0.07 1.21 -2.91
N LEU A 81 0.78 2.23 -3.36
CA LEU A 81 1.01 3.46 -2.58
C LEU A 81 -0.13 4.48 -2.67
N GLY A 82 -1.12 4.24 -3.53
CA GLY A 82 -2.32 5.09 -3.63
C GLY A 82 -2.04 6.56 -3.78
N LEU A 83 -1.06 6.88 -4.59
CA LEU A 83 -0.72 8.26 -4.85
C LEU A 83 -1.84 8.88 -5.68
N ASP A 84 -2.75 9.58 -5.01
CA ASP A 84 -3.38 10.71 -5.64
C ASP A 84 -2.23 11.67 -5.95
N SER A 85 -1.98 11.90 -7.23
CA SER A 85 -0.91 12.75 -7.76
C SER A 85 -0.99 14.22 -7.29
N THR A 86 -1.94 14.54 -6.42
CA THR A 86 -2.24 15.88 -5.92
C THR A 86 -1.66 16.19 -4.54
N ALA A 87 -1.15 15.21 -3.79
CA ALA A 87 -0.45 15.50 -2.54
C ALA A 87 0.98 16.00 -2.86
N ALA A 88 1.13 17.29 -2.97
CA ALA A 88 2.43 17.96 -3.15
C ALA A 88 3.43 17.43 -2.11
N LEU A 89 4.61 17.01 -2.59
CA LEU A 89 5.74 16.72 -1.71
C LEU A 89 6.04 17.98 -0.86
N PRO A 90 6.33 17.82 0.44
CA PRO A 90 6.92 18.92 1.21
C PRO A 90 8.15 19.43 0.49
N ASP A 91 8.36 20.74 0.46
CA ASP A 91 9.46 21.41 -0.27
C ASP A 91 10.86 20.85 0.03
N ALA A 92 11.03 20.21 1.19
CA ALA A 92 12.29 19.55 1.60
C ALA A 92 12.69 18.35 0.73
N VAL A 93 11.80 17.80 -0.11
CA VAL A 93 12.06 16.59 -0.94
C VAL A 93 12.06 16.93 -2.44
N ARG A 94 11.87 18.20 -2.82
CA ARG A 94 11.98 18.59 -4.22
C ARG A 94 13.44 18.54 -4.67
N PRO A 95 13.74 17.86 -5.81
CA PRO A 95 15.06 17.97 -6.40
C PRO A 95 15.33 19.46 -6.71
N ARG A 96 16.50 19.95 -6.29
CA ARG A 96 16.92 21.31 -6.65
C ARG A 96 16.96 21.41 -8.18
N PRO A 97 16.45 22.49 -8.77
CA PRO A 97 16.61 22.71 -10.20
C PRO A 97 18.10 22.72 -10.51
N THR A 98 18.50 21.85 -11.42
CA THR A 98 19.86 21.87 -11.96
C THR A 98 20.00 23.20 -12.71
N SER A 99 20.78 24.14 -12.16
CA SER A 99 21.17 25.34 -12.86
C SER A 99 22.00 24.92 -14.05
N GLY A 100 21.37 24.91 -15.25
CA GLY A 100 22.08 24.74 -16.51
C GLY A 100 23.09 25.86 -16.69
N ARG A 101 24.33 25.45 -16.99
CA ARG A 101 25.32 26.30 -17.66
C ARG A 101 25.32 25.96 -19.13
#